data_f45f444308dafd1c8e60c938c4f0e95c
#
_entry.id   f45f444308dafd1c8e60c938c4f0e95c
#
_cell.length_a   1.000
_cell.length_b   1.000
_cell.length_c   1.000
_cell.angle_alpha   90.00
_cell.angle_beta   90.00
_cell.angle_gamma   90.00
#
_symmetry.space_group_name_H-M   'P 1'
#
loop_
_entity.id
_entity.type
_entity.pdbx_description
1 polymer ?
#
loop_
_entity_poly.entity_id
_entity_poly.type
_entity_poly.pdbx_seq_one_letter_code
_entity_poly.pdbx_strand_id
1 'polypeptide(L)'
;MTRGGRCHALTVLDDHSRYSIGLRACDNERTETVQRELVEMFRRSGLPRRMLMDNGPPWGDMADQPWTRLTAWLVRLGISISHGRPYHPQTQGKDERFHRTLAAEVLRDRSFSDLIDTQQAFDPWRQVYNTQRPHEALSLEVPASRYRASERSYPETLPVIEYAPDVRVRRASLKGVIKFESRSIRIGRAFSGEPVGVRATPTSSVYEVFYAHQTLGRFDVSQTPRGSPEVLNIHRVLRE
;
A
#
# COMPACT_ATOMS: atom_id res chain seq x y z
N MET A 1 -12.08 10.60 -21.42
CA MET A 1 -10.87 10.07 -22.09
C MET A 1 -10.08 11.26 -22.59
N THR A 2 -8.78 11.27 -22.43
CA THR A 2 -7.93 12.30 -23.09
C THR A 2 -7.76 11.95 -24.56
N ARG A 3 -7.57 12.94 -25.44
CA ARG A 3 -7.26 12.68 -26.87
C ARG A 3 -5.97 11.87 -27.07
N GLY A 4 -5.13 11.76 -26.04
CA GLY A 4 -3.85 11.05 -26.05
C GLY A 4 -3.82 9.71 -25.31
N GLY A 5 -4.94 9.20 -24.78
CA GLY A 5 -4.97 7.93 -24.06
C GLY A 5 -5.89 7.91 -22.84
N ARG A 6 -5.76 6.85 -22.04
CA ARG A 6 -6.50 6.66 -20.79
C ARG A 6 -5.85 7.45 -19.64
N CYS A 7 -6.63 8.23 -18.89
CA CYS A 7 -6.19 8.84 -17.64
C CYS A 7 -6.57 7.92 -16.48
N HIS A 8 -5.62 7.70 -15.57
CA HIS A 8 -5.79 6.96 -14.33
C HIS A 8 -5.77 7.95 -13.16
N ALA A 9 -6.87 8.06 -12.44
CA ALA A 9 -6.95 8.93 -11.27
C ALA A 9 -6.38 8.22 -10.04
N LEU A 10 -5.21 8.65 -9.57
CA LEU A 10 -4.68 8.22 -8.29
C LEU A 10 -5.29 9.06 -7.17
N THR A 11 -5.97 8.41 -6.24
CA THR A 11 -6.65 9.04 -5.10
C THR A 11 -6.09 8.57 -3.78
N VAL A 12 -5.95 9.47 -2.83
CA VAL A 12 -5.59 9.16 -1.44
C VAL A 12 -6.49 9.96 -0.52
N LEU A 13 -7.29 9.26 0.29
CA LEU A 13 -8.22 9.85 1.25
C LEU A 13 -7.77 9.60 2.68
N ASP A 14 -7.93 10.60 3.55
CA ASP A 14 -7.86 10.38 4.99
C ASP A 14 -9.15 9.73 5.49
N ASP A 15 -9.02 8.57 6.10
CA ASP A 15 -10.17 7.75 6.52
C ASP A 15 -11.02 8.44 7.59
N HIS A 16 -10.42 9.22 8.47
CA HIS A 16 -11.11 9.93 9.56
C HIS A 16 -11.87 11.15 9.04
N SER A 17 -11.18 12.05 8.37
CA SER A 17 -11.72 13.35 7.94
C SER A 17 -12.37 13.35 6.56
N ARG A 18 -12.22 12.29 5.76
CA ARG A 18 -12.59 12.24 4.33
C ARG A 18 -11.78 13.21 3.46
N TYR A 19 -10.76 13.85 4.00
CA TYR A 19 -9.93 14.80 3.29
C TYR A 19 -9.19 14.12 2.14
N SER A 20 -9.32 14.66 0.94
CA SER A 20 -8.55 14.21 -0.22
C SER A 20 -7.12 14.74 -0.13
N ILE A 21 -6.21 13.89 0.37
CA ILE A 21 -4.77 14.17 0.47
C ILE A 21 -4.19 14.32 -0.93
N GLY A 22 -4.63 13.46 -1.87
CA GLY A 22 -4.19 13.47 -3.25
C GLY A 22 -5.30 13.09 -4.22
N LEU A 23 -5.29 13.78 -5.35
CA LEU A 23 -6.04 13.46 -6.56
C LEU A 23 -5.15 13.83 -7.74
N ARG A 24 -4.60 12.81 -8.43
CA ARG A 24 -3.60 12.99 -9.49
C ARG A 24 -4.03 12.31 -10.78
N ALA A 25 -3.90 13.04 -11.87
CA ALA A 25 -4.09 12.50 -13.21
C ALA A 25 -2.79 11.81 -13.65
N CYS A 26 -2.81 10.48 -13.78
CA CYS A 26 -1.66 9.68 -14.15
C CYS A 26 -1.86 9.05 -15.55
N ASP A 27 -0.76 8.88 -16.28
CA ASP A 27 -0.73 8.21 -17.58
C ASP A 27 -0.83 6.69 -17.46
N ASN A 28 -0.46 6.16 -16.31
CA ASN A 28 -0.47 4.73 -16.03
C ASN A 28 -0.57 4.48 -14.52
N GLU A 29 -0.76 3.19 -14.15
CA GLU A 29 -0.80 2.70 -12.77
C GLU A 29 0.48 1.94 -12.38
N ARG A 30 1.61 2.21 -13.04
CA ARG A 30 2.88 1.52 -12.72
C ARG A 30 3.41 1.94 -11.36
N THR A 31 4.17 1.04 -10.75
CA THR A 31 4.79 1.27 -9.43
C THR A 31 5.55 2.59 -9.36
N GLU A 32 6.33 2.91 -10.39
CA GLU A 32 7.18 4.11 -10.42
C GLU A 32 6.33 5.39 -10.47
N THR A 33 5.26 5.39 -11.25
CA THR A 33 4.33 6.53 -11.35
C THR A 33 3.63 6.75 -10.01
N VAL A 34 3.04 5.68 -9.45
CA VAL A 34 2.32 5.76 -8.18
C VAL A 34 3.26 6.15 -7.03
N GLN A 35 4.46 5.58 -6.98
CA GLN A 35 5.46 5.90 -5.96
C GLN A 35 5.87 7.38 -6.01
N ARG A 36 6.13 7.93 -7.19
CA ARG A 36 6.46 9.35 -7.37
C ARG A 36 5.37 10.26 -6.82
N GLU A 37 4.10 10.01 -7.16
CA GLU A 37 2.98 10.81 -6.69
C GLU A 37 2.77 10.67 -5.17
N LEU A 38 2.96 9.47 -4.61
CA LEU A 38 2.91 9.26 -3.17
C LEU A 38 4.03 9.99 -2.42
N VAL A 39 5.24 10.06 -2.97
CA VAL A 39 6.36 10.83 -2.39
C VAL A 39 5.96 12.30 -2.25
N GLU A 40 5.39 12.90 -3.31
CA GLU A 40 4.92 14.30 -3.26
C GLU A 40 3.80 14.51 -2.22
N MET A 41 2.89 13.55 -2.10
CA MET A 41 1.84 13.58 -1.07
C MET A 41 2.43 13.47 0.34
N PHE A 42 3.38 12.56 0.55
CA PHE A 42 4.03 12.34 1.85
C PHE A 42 4.92 13.51 2.29
N ARG A 43 5.62 14.16 1.35
CA ARG A 43 6.38 15.39 1.64
C ARG A 43 5.49 16.50 2.19
N ARG A 44 4.29 16.64 1.64
CA ARG A 44 3.33 17.68 2.01
C ARG A 44 2.51 17.34 3.26
N SER A 45 2.12 16.09 3.42
CA SER A 45 1.12 15.66 4.41
C SER A 45 1.68 14.75 5.51
N GLY A 46 2.96 14.39 5.42
CA GLY A 46 3.61 13.41 6.29
C GLY A 46 3.19 11.97 5.99
N LEU A 47 3.86 11.02 6.65
CA LEU A 47 3.62 9.59 6.48
C LEU A 47 2.42 9.12 7.31
N PRO A 48 1.44 8.42 6.72
CA PRO A 48 0.36 7.82 7.49
C PRO A 48 0.88 6.65 8.35
N ARG A 49 0.16 6.29 9.40
CA ARG A 49 0.46 5.08 10.18
C ARG A 49 0.05 3.81 9.46
N ARG A 50 -1.04 3.88 8.69
CA ARG A 50 -1.60 2.75 7.95
C ARG A 50 -2.18 3.23 6.63
N MET A 51 -2.09 2.38 5.61
CA MET A 51 -2.81 2.56 4.36
C MET A 51 -3.67 1.32 4.07
N LEU A 52 -4.92 1.57 3.71
CA LEU A 52 -5.83 0.57 3.16
C LEU A 52 -5.76 0.69 1.63
N MET A 53 -5.58 -0.43 0.97
CA MET A 53 -5.34 -0.49 -0.47
C MET A 53 -6.26 -1.48 -1.15
N ASP A 54 -6.42 -1.29 -2.45
CA ASP A 54 -6.99 -2.27 -3.35
C ASP A 54 -6.08 -3.53 -3.44
N ASN A 55 -6.66 -4.62 -3.94
CA ASN A 55 -5.96 -5.88 -4.18
C ASN A 55 -5.30 -5.95 -5.58
N GLY A 56 -5.59 -4.99 -6.47
CA GLY A 56 -5.04 -4.93 -7.82
C GLY A 56 -3.65 -4.31 -7.90
N PRO A 57 -2.93 -4.51 -9.02
CA PRO A 57 -1.66 -3.81 -9.25
C PRO A 57 -1.84 -2.28 -9.25
N PRO A 58 -0.86 -1.53 -8.75
CA PRO A 58 0.44 -1.94 -8.20
C PRO A 58 0.40 -2.25 -6.69
N TRP A 59 -0.77 -2.23 -6.06
CA TRP A 59 -0.97 -2.35 -4.61
C TRP A 59 -0.88 -3.79 -4.12
N GLY A 60 -1.38 -4.75 -4.91
CA GLY A 60 -1.34 -6.19 -4.68
C GLY A 60 -1.10 -6.93 -5.98
N ASP A 61 -0.72 -8.20 -5.88
CA ASP A 61 -0.69 -9.11 -7.01
C ASP A 61 -1.91 -10.04 -6.88
N MET A 62 -2.76 -10.06 -7.91
CA MET A 62 -4.04 -10.77 -7.92
C MET A 62 -3.95 -12.29 -7.67
N ALA A 63 -2.75 -12.87 -7.71
CA ALA A 63 -2.49 -14.29 -7.51
C ALA A 63 -1.86 -14.57 -6.14
N ASP A 64 -2.60 -14.55 -5.05
CA ASP A 64 -2.17 -14.98 -3.70
C ASP A 64 -0.98 -14.24 -3.06
N GLN A 65 -0.37 -13.26 -3.74
CA GLN A 65 0.75 -12.47 -3.24
C GLN A 65 0.29 -11.04 -2.94
N PRO A 66 0.02 -10.70 -1.67
CA PRO A 66 -0.44 -9.36 -1.31
C PRO A 66 0.68 -8.31 -1.37
N TRP A 67 1.91 -8.74 -1.65
CA TRP A 67 3.09 -7.91 -1.58
C TRP A 67 3.63 -7.58 -2.95
N THR A 68 3.81 -6.29 -3.22
CA THR A 68 4.47 -5.73 -4.40
C THR A 68 5.70 -4.94 -3.95
N ARG A 69 6.54 -4.51 -4.89
CA ARG A 69 7.67 -3.61 -4.56
C ARG A 69 7.19 -2.29 -3.95
N LEU A 70 6.03 -1.80 -4.39
CA LEU A 70 5.41 -0.59 -3.84
C LEU A 70 5.04 -0.79 -2.37
N THR A 71 4.34 -1.88 -2.05
CA THR A 71 3.93 -2.15 -0.67
C THR A 71 5.13 -2.47 0.24
N ALA A 72 6.16 -3.15 -0.25
CA ALA A 72 7.42 -3.34 0.49
C ALA A 72 8.12 -2.00 0.79
N TRP A 73 8.15 -1.07 -0.18
CA TRP A 73 8.66 0.28 0.04
C TRP A 73 7.86 1.05 1.10
N LEU A 74 6.54 0.97 1.08
CA LEU A 74 5.67 1.60 2.09
C LEU A 74 5.91 1.02 3.49
N VAL A 75 6.06 -0.30 3.61
CA VAL A 75 6.41 -0.96 4.89
C VAL A 75 7.76 -0.46 5.40
N ARG A 76 8.74 -0.27 4.52
CA ARG A 76 10.06 0.26 4.90
C ARG A 76 9.97 1.70 5.42
N LEU A 77 9.02 2.50 4.96
CA LEU A 77 8.70 3.82 5.50
C LEU A 77 7.94 3.76 6.85
N GLY A 78 7.74 2.57 7.42
CA GLY A 78 7.01 2.38 8.67
C GLY A 78 5.50 2.52 8.54
N ILE A 79 4.96 2.29 7.35
CA ILE A 79 3.53 2.31 7.06
C ILE A 79 2.98 0.88 7.11
N SER A 80 1.98 0.62 7.96
CA SER A 80 1.29 -0.66 7.99
C SER A 80 0.33 -0.79 6.82
N ILE A 81 0.37 -1.92 6.13
CA ILE A 81 -0.45 -2.18 4.95
C ILE A 81 -1.64 -3.08 5.30
N SER A 82 -2.82 -2.69 4.83
CA SER A 82 -4.01 -3.53 4.83
C SER A 82 -4.61 -3.54 3.43
N HIS A 83 -5.12 -4.69 3.02
CA HIS A 83 -5.92 -4.82 1.80
C HIS A 83 -7.38 -5.02 2.17
N GLY A 84 -8.28 -4.53 1.32
CA GLY A 84 -9.71 -4.78 1.47
C GLY A 84 -9.99 -6.29 1.50
N ARG A 85 -10.83 -6.74 2.44
CA ARG A 85 -11.29 -8.14 2.42
C ARG A 85 -12.14 -8.34 1.17
N PRO A 86 -11.93 -9.42 0.39
CA PRO A 86 -12.84 -9.77 -0.68
C PRO A 86 -14.28 -9.84 -0.13
N TYR A 87 -15.24 -9.29 -0.87
CA TYR A 87 -16.67 -9.27 -0.52
C TYR A 87 -17.07 -8.48 0.74
N HIS A 88 -16.21 -7.56 1.24
CA HIS A 88 -16.58 -6.61 2.30
C HIS A 88 -16.61 -5.16 1.77
N PRO A 89 -17.70 -4.73 1.12
CA PRO A 89 -17.81 -3.41 0.46
C PRO A 89 -17.71 -2.22 1.42
N GLN A 90 -17.99 -2.41 2.70
CA GLN A 90 -17.93 -1.33 3.70
C GLN A 90 -16.52 -0.72 3.86
N THR A 91 -15.48 -1.49 3.57
CA THR A 91 -14.09 -1.08 3.72
C THR A 91 -13.65 -0.09 2.63
N GLN A 92 -14.26 -0.16 1.45
CA GLN A 92 -13.95 0.68 0.28
C GLN A 92 -15.07 1.71 -0.05
N GLY A 93 -16.21 1.63 0.65
CA GLY A 93 -17.37 2.48 0.35
C GLY A 93 -17.11 3.98 0.41
N LYS A 94 -16.08 4.43 1.14
CA LYS A 94 -15.67 5.84 1.20
C LYS A 94 -14.99 6.26 -0.09
N ASP A 95 -14.08 5.43 -0.58
CA ASP A 95 -13.36 5.67 -1.82
C ASP A 95 -14.29 5.55 -3.03
N GLU A 96 -15.17 4.55 -3.05
CA GLU A 96 -16.22 4.41 -4.07
C GLU A 96 -17.13 5.64 -4.14
N ARG A 97 -17.54 6.18 -2.99
CA ARG A 97 -18.36 7.41 -2.93
C ARG A 97 -17.59 8.61 -3.48
N PHE A 98 -16.30 8.73 -3.11
CA PHE A 98 -15.43 9.77 -3.65
C PHE A 98 -15.32 9.68 -5.17
N HIS A 99 -15.01 8.50 -5.70
CA HIS A 99 -14.89 8.27 -7.14
C HIS A 99 -16.21 8.51 -7.88
N ARG A 100 -17.34 8.10 -7.31
CA ARG A 100 -18.65 8.35 -7.90
C ARG A 100 -18.93 9.86 -8.02
N THR A 101 -18.59 10.62 -6.99
CA THR A 101 -18.78 12.08 -6.98
C THR A 101 -17.84 12.75 -7.99
N LEU A 102 -16.56 12.36 -7.99
CA LEU A 102 -15.59 12.84 -8.98
C LEU A 102 -16.03 12.55 -10.41
N ALA A 103 -16.50 11.32 -10.65
CA ALA A 103 -16.97 10.92 -11.98
C ALA A 103 -18.18 11.76 -12.41
N ALA A 104 -19.13 12.00 -11.51
CA ALA A 104 -20.35 12.75 -11.83
C ALA A 104 -20.08 14.25 -12.08
N GLU A 105 -19.15 14.84 -11.35
CA GLU A 105 -18.95 16.30 -11.35
C GLU A 105 -17.81 16.76 -12.26
N VAL A 106 -16.83 15.91 -12.52
CA VAL A 106 -15.63 16.30 -13.29
C VAL A 106 -15.48 15.51 -14.57
N LEU A 107 -15.75 14.19 -14.54
CA LEU A 107 -15.40 13.31 -15.65
C LEU A 107 -16.56 13.06 -16.61
N ARG A 108 -17.80 13.09 -16.12
CA ARG A 108 -18.97 12.85 -16.95
C ARG A 108 -19.13 13.98 -17.97
N ASP A 109 -19.38 13.60 -19.21
CA ASP A 109 -19.63 14.51 -20.33
C ASP A 109 -18.48 15.50 -20.65
N ARG A 110 -17.28 15.21 -20.13
CA ARG A 110 -16.06 15.99 -20.41
C ARG A 110 -15.02 15.16 -21.16
N SER A 111 -14.41 15.81 -22.15
CA SER A 111 -13.20 15.29 -22.83
C SER A 111 -12.05 16.21 -22.48
N PHE A 112 -10.94 15.62 -22.06
CA PHE A 112 -9.72 16.34 -21.73
C PHE A 112 -8.70 16.19 -22.87
N SER A 113 -7.94 17.24 -23.13
CA SER A 113 -6.90 17.23 -24.17
C SER A 113 -5.73 16.33 -23.76
N ASP A 114 -5.31 16.44 -22.51
CA ASP A 114 -4.17 15.72 -21.94
C ASP A 114 -4.28 15.58 -20.40
N LEU A 115 -3.21 15.11 -19.76
CA LEU A 115 -3.15 14.97 -18.30
C LEU A 115 -3.07 16.30 -17.56
N ILE A 116 -2.48 17.34 -18.19
CA ILE A 116 -2.38 18.67 -17.60
C ILE A 116 -3.77 19.29 -17.51
N ASP A 117 -4.54 19.22 -18.57
CA ASP A 117 -5.93 19.68 -18.62
C ASP A 117 -6.80 18.90 -17.60
N THR A 118 -6.60 17.58 -17.50
CA THR A 118 -7.28 16.77 -16.49
C THR A 118 -6.91 17.21 -15.07
N GLN A 119 -5.62 17.45 -14.80
CA GLN A 119 -5.17 17.89 -13.48
C GLN A 119 -5.68 19.28 -13.12
N GLN A 120 -5.76 20.20 -14.09
CA GLN A 120 -6.34 21.53 -13.92
C GLN A 120 -7.84 21.48 -13.55
N ALA A 121 -8.55 20.43 -13.97
CA ALA A 121 -9.92 20.21 -13.53
C ALA A 121 -9.99 19.55 -12.14
N PHE A 122 -9.04 18.67 -11.81
CA PHE A 122 -8.98 17.98 -10.52
C PHE A 122 -8.66 18.91 -9.36
N ASP A 123 -7.71 19.82 -9.53
CA ASP A 123 -7.20 20.66 -8.43
C ASP A 123 -8.27 21.56 -7.81
N PRO A 124 -9.03 22.39 -8.57
CA PRO A 124 -10.09 23.20 -7.99
C PRO A 124 -11.23 22.36 -7.43
N TRP A 125 -11.59 21.24 -8.08
CA TRP A 125 -12.62 20.35 -7.56
C TRP A 125 -12.19 19.75 -6.20
N ARG A 126 -10.95 19.29 -6.07
CA ARG A 126 -10.40 18.77 -4.81
C ARG A 126 -10.38 19.84 -3.71
N GLN A 127 -10.07 21.08 -4.07
CA GLN A 127 -10.12 22.21 -3.14
C GLN A 127 -11.53 22.41 -2.61
N VAL A 128 -12.55 22.49 -3.49
CA VAL A 128 -13.96 22.60 -3.10
C VAL A 128 -14.40 21.41 -2.27
N TYR A 129 -14.05 20.19 -2.68
CA TYR A 129 -14.35 18.96 -1.94
C TYR A 129 -13.85 19.03 -0.50
N ASN A 130 -12.61 19.48 -0.30
CA ASN A 130 -11.98 19.53 1.01
C ASN A 130 -12.48 20.67 1.91
N THR A 131 -12.79 21.85 1.34
CA THR A 131 -12.99 23.07 2.14
C THR A 131 -14.42 23.63 2.11
N GLN A 132 -15.27 23.17 1.20
CA GLN A 132 -16.61 23.72 1.02
C GLN A 132 -17.72 22.67 1.03
N ARG A 133 -17.40 21.40 0.74
CA ARG A 133 -18.42 20.34 0.68
C ARG A 133 -18.69 19.76 2.07
N PRO A 134 -19.93 19.90 2.57
CA PRO A 134 -20.35 19.26 3.82
C PRO A 134 -20.49 17.75 3.63
N HIS A 135 -20.13 16.98 4.65
CA HIS A 135 -20.27 15.54 4.67
C HIS A 135 -21.19 15.08 5.81
N GLU A 136 -22.21 14.31 5.51
CA GLU A 136 -23.12 13.75 6.53
C GLU A 136 -22.36 12.98 7.61
N ALA A 137 -21.40 12.14 7.20
CA ALA A 137 -20.54 11.36 8.11
C ALA A 137 -19.65 12.23 9.02
N LEU A 138 -19.55 13.52 8.77
CA LEU A 138 -18.83 14.51 9.56
C LEU A 138 -19.78 15.51 10.26
N SER A 139 -21.04 15.16 10.42
CA SER A 139 -22.08 16.06 10.96
C SER A 139 -22.22 17.34 10.16
N LEU A 140 -22.17 17.22 8.84
CA LEU A 140 -22.21 18.30 7.85
C LEU A 140 -21.03 19.28 7.90
N GLU A 141 -19.95 18.91 8.60
CA GLU A 141 -18.69 19.65 8.49
C GLU A 141 -17.94 19.32 7.19
N VAL A 142 -16.98 20.19 6.85
CA VAL A 142 -16.11 20.00 5.70
C VAL A 142 -14.88 19.15 6.09
N PRO A 143 -14.29 18.35 5.19
CA PRO A 143 -13.12 17.53 5.47
C PRO A 143 -11.95 18.28 6.12
N ALA A 144 -11.68 19.51 5.66
CA ALA A 144 -10.57 20.33 6.15
C ALA A 144 -10.68 20.69 7.64
N SER A 145 -11.90 20.76 8.22
CA SER A 145 -12.09 21.07 9.65
C SER A 145 -11.52 19.98 10.56
N ARG A 146 -11.52 18.73 10.10
CA ARG A 146 -11.09 17.55 10.88
C ARG A 146 -9.74 16.98 10.46
N TYR A 147 -9.22 17.37 9.29
CA TYR A 147 -7.94 16.86 8.80
C TYR A 147 -6.78 17.41 9.64
N ARG A 148 -5.84 16.52 9.93
CA ARG A 148 -4.54 16.87 10.52
C ARG A 148 -3.45 16.16 9.75
N ALA A 149 -2.47 16.90 9.30
CA ALA A 149 -1.26 16.33 8.68
C ALA A 149 -0.52 15.45 9.69
N SER A 150 0.16 14.43 9.21
CA SER A 150 0.98 13.57 10.05
C SER A 150 2.25 14.31 10.47
N GLU A 151 2.65 14.15 11.74
CA GLU A 151 3.93 14.65 12.26
C GLU A 151 5.14 13.82 11.78
N ARG A 152 4.90 12.65 11.16
CA ARG A 152 5.93 11.79 10.63
C ARG A 152 6.36 12.30 9.25
N SER A 153 7.46 13.03 9.19
CA SER A 153 8.01 13.54 7.93
C SER A 153 8.44 12.42 6.98
N TYR A 154 8.34 12.67 5.68
CA TYR A 154 8.90 11.78 4.66
C TYR A 154 10.43 11.81 4.72
N PRO A 155 11.13 10.68 4.88
CA PRO A 155 12.58 10.63 4.87
C PRO A 155 13.08 10.59 3.42
N GLU A 156 13.94 11.52 3.02
CA GLU A 156 14.53 11.54 1.68
C GLU A 156 15.48 10.36 1.42
N THR A 157 16.00 9.76 2.49
CA THR A 157 16.75 8.50 2.45
C THR A 157 15.96 7.42 3.15
N LEU A 158 15.76 6.27 2.50
CA LEU A 158 15.02 5.15 3.09
C LEU A 158 15.68 4.67 4.38
N PRO A 159 14.90 4.48 5.46
CA PRO A 159 15.43 3.99 6.72
C PRO A 159 16.11 2.63 6.59
N VAL A 160 17.20 2.43 7.32
CA VAL A 160 17.79 1.12 7.49
C VAL A 160 16.85 0.26 8.34
N ILE A 161 16.67 -1.00 7.92
CA ILE A 161 15.88 -1.94 8.71
C ILE A 161 16.79 -2.58 9.75
N GLU A 162 16.50 -2.29 11.00
CA GLU A 162 17.19 -2.90 12.14
C GLU A 162 16.30 -3.98 12.76
N TYR A 163 16.91 -5.09 13.12
CA TYR A 163 16.24 -6.20 13.79
C TYR A 163 16.88 -6.40 15.18
N ALA A 164 16.07 -6.82 16.14
CA ALA A 164 16.56 -7.16 17.47
C ALA A 164 17.63 -8.29 17.41
N PRO A 165 18.58 -8.35 18.35
CA PRO A 165 19.70 -9.31 18.32
C PRO A 165 19.28 -10.79 18.30
N ASP A 166 18.11 -11.11 18.82
CA ASP A 166 17.52 -12.46 18.86
C ASP A 166 16.84 -12.88 17.54
N VAL A 167 16.68 -11.94 16.60
CA VAL A 167 16.08 -12.20 15.31
C VAL A 167 17.11 -12.76 14.32
N ARG A 168 16.78 -13.89 13.68
CA ARG A 168 17.60 -14.45 12.61
C ARG A 168 17.35 -13.73 11.30
N VAL A 169 18.25 -12.82 10.92
CA VAL A 169 18.12 -12.06 9.66
C VAL A 169 18.56 -12.92 8.48
N ARG A 170 17.78 -12.89 7.40
CA ARG A 170 18.07 -13.57 6.12
C ARG A 170 17.86 -12.60 4.97
N ARG A 171 18.78 -12.62 4.00
CA ARG A 171 18.61 -11.83 2.77
C ARG A 171 17.86 -12.64 1.72
N ALA A 172 16.81 -12.06 1.16
CA ALA A 172 16.05 -12.68 0.10
C ALA A 172 16.85 -12.69 -1.22
N SER A 173 16.80 -13.80 -1.93
CA SER A 173 17.35 -13.91 -3.29
C SER A 173 16.51 -13.08 -4.29
N LEU A 174 17.01 -12.92 -5.52
CA LEU A 174 16.26 -12.27 -6.60
C LEU A 174 14.93 -12.96 -6.93
N LYS A 175 14.78 -14.23 -6.58
CA LYS A 175 13.54 -14.99 -6.75
C LYS A 175 12.58 -14.86 -5.54
N GLY A 176 12.92 -14.05 -4.54
CA GLY A 176 12.13 -13.89 -3.31
C GLY A 176 12.15 -15.13 -2.42
N VAL A 177 13.29 -15.79 -2.33
CA VAL A 177 13.50 -17.00 -1.51
C VAL A 177 14.59 -16.73 -0.49
N ILE A 178 14.38 -17.11 0.76
CA ILE A 178 15.39 -17.13 1.82
C ILE A 178 15.84 -18.57 2.10
N LYS A 179 17.07 -18.70 2.61
CA LYS A 179 17.58 -19.97 3.16
C LYS A 179 17.46 -19.96 4.67
N PHE A 180 16.82 -21.00 5.22
CA PHE A 180 16.65 -21.16 6.65
C PHE A 180 16.78 -22.65 7.05
N GLU A 181 17.71 -22.98 7.94
CA GLU A 181 17.99 -24.34 8.38
C GLU A 181 18.11 -25.36 7.21
N SER A 182 18.89 -25.00 6.19
CA SER A 182 19.10 -25.79 4.96
C SER A 182 17.82 -26.02 4.12
N ARG A 183 16.79 -25.23 4.32
CA ARG A 183 15.56 -25.22 3.53
C ARG A 183 15.43 -23.94 2.72
N SER A 184 14.66 -24.00 1.64
CA SER A 184 14.31 -22.84 0.81
C SER A 184 12.89 -22.39 1.14
N ILE A 185 12.72 -21.13 1.56
CA ILE A 185 11.43 -20.57 1.94
C ILE A 185 11.08 -19.43 0.98
N ARG A 186 9.96 -19.53 0.29
CA ARG A 186 9.47 -18.49 -0.62
C ARG A 186 8.70 -17.44 0.17
N ILE A 187 9.16 -16.20 0.11
CA ILE A 187 8.53 -15.05 0.80
C ILE A 187 7.95 -14.02 -0.18
N GLY A 188 8.22 -14.15 -1.47
CA GLY A 188 7.74 -13.26 -2.52
C GLY A 188 8.81 -12.35 -3.13
N ARG A 189 8.67 -12.07 -4.43
CA ARG A 189 9.63 -11.25 -5.19
C ARG A 189 9.63 -9.77 -4.79
N ALA A 190 8.59 -9.31 -4.10
CA ALA A 190 8.53 -7.96 -3.55
C ALA A 190 9.72 -7.63 -2.64
N PHE A 191 10.27 -8.64 -1.96
CA PHE A 191 11.37 -8.53 -1.00
C PHE A 191 12.73 -8.93 -1.57
N SER A 192 12.88 -9.00 -2.89
CA SER A 192 14.15 -9.37 -3.55
C SER A 192 15.30 -8.46 -3.11
N GLY A 193 16.38 -9.05 -2.58
CA GLY A 193 17.54 -8.33 -2.07
C GLY A 193 17.38 -7.74 -0.66
N GLU A 194 16.17 -7.76 -0.10
CA GLU A 194 15.88 -7.17 1.20
C GLU A 194 16.25 -8.11 2.36
N PRO A 195 16.68 -7.56 3.51
CA PRO A 195 16.82 -8.32 4.74
C PRO A 195 15.42 -8.56 5.36
N VAL A 196 15.14 -9.79 5.75
CA VAL A 196 13.92 -10.16 6.47
C VAL A 196 14.27 -10.85 7.78
N GLY A 197 13.45 -10.62 8.80
CA GLY A 197 13.57 -11.27 10.09
C GLY A 197 12.83 -12.60 10.12
N VAL A 198 13.41 -13.59 10.78
CA VAL A 198 12.79 -14.89 11.08
C VAL A 198 12.90 -15.13 12.58
N ARG A 199 11.79 -15.40 13.23
CA ARG A 199 11.73 -15.72 14.66
C ARG A 199 10.92 -16.99 14.92
N ALA A 200 11.23 -17.71 15.97
CA ALA A 200 10.45 -18.84 16.44
C ALA A 200 9.09 -18.36 16.93
N THR A 201 8.07 -19.21 16.79
CA THR A 201 6.77 -19.01 17.42
C THR A 201 6.64 -19.94 18.64
N PRO A 202 5.62 -19.78 19.50
CA PRO A 202 5.35 -20.73 20.57
C PRO A 202 5.11 -22.17 20.08
N THR A 203 4.66 -22.32 18.84
CA THR A 203 4.49 -23.65 18.24
C THR A 203 5.82 -24.19 17.76
N SER A 204 6.20 -25.38 18.21
CA SER A 204 7.42 -26.05 17.79
C SER A 204 7.48 -26.18 16.27
N SER A 205 8.68 -26.08 15.69
CA SER A 205 8.93 -26.13 14.23
C SER A 205 8.34 -25.00 13.39
N VAL A 206 7.48 -24.14 13.93
CA VAL A 206 6.83 -23.03 13.22
C VAL A 206 7.61 -21.75 13.43
N TYR A 207 7.91 -21.07 12.33
CA TYR A 207 8.62 -19.79 12.33
C TYR A 207 7.80 -18.73 11.64
N GLU A 208 7.94 -17.48 12.13
CA GLU A 208 7.33 -16.30 11.53
C GLU A 208 8.38 -15.51 10.76
N VAL A 209 8.01 -15.11 9.54
CA VAL A 209 8.82 -14.19 8.71
C VAL A 209 8.19 -12.82 8.75
N PHE A 210 9.03 -11.80 8.93
CA PHE A 210 8.58 -10.42 8.92
C PHE A 210 9.59 -9.51 8.21
N TYR A 211 9.10 -8.40 7.69
CA TYR A 211 9.87 -7.35 7.04
C TYR A 211 9.63 -6.04 7.78
N ALA A 212 10.68 -5.47 8.34
CA ALA A 212 10.57 -4.38 9.30
C ALA A 212 9.55 -4.72 10.41
N HIS A 213 8.47 -3.96 10.51
CA HIS A 213 7.40 -4.18 11.50
C HIS A 213 6.25 -5.08 10.99
N GLN A 214 6.28 -5.48 9.71
CA GLN A 214 5.17 -6.17 9.05
C GLN A 214 5.40 -7.68 8.99
N THR A 215 4.51 -8.46 9.62
CA THR A 215 4.49 -9.93 9.45
C THR A 215 4.09 -10.28 8.03
N LEU A 216 4.92 -11.08 7.36
CA LEU A 216 4.67 -11.59 6.01
C LEU A 216 3.89 -12.90 6.04
N GLY A 217 4.22 -13.80 6.98
CA GLY A 217 3.59 -15.09 7.13
C GLY A 217 4.36 -16.02 8.05
N ARG A 218 3.94 -17.28 8.10
CA ARG A 218 4.57 -18.36 8.88
C ARG A 218 4.88 -19.55 7.99
N PHE A 219 5.87 -20.34 8.39
CA PHE A 219 6.19 -21.61 7.76
C PHE A 219 6.59 -22.65 8.82
N ASP A 220 6.33 -23.91 8.52
CA ASP A 220 6.65 -25.04 9.39
C ASP A 220 7.80 -25.85 8.78
N VAL A 221 8.94 -25.91 9.47
CA VAL A 221 10.12 -26.65 9.01
C VAL A 221 9.96 -28.18 9.10
N SER A 222 8.96 -28.68 9.82
CA SER A 222 8.69 -30.12 9.89
C SER A 222 8.13 -30.68 8.58
N GLN A 223 7.50 -29.82 7.76
CA GLN A 223 6.89 -30.20 6.48
C GLN A 223 7.89 -30.62 5.40
N THR A 224 9.17 -30.25 5.54
CA THR A 224 10.19 -30.54 4.52
C THR A 224 11.51 -30.92 5.17
N PRO A 225 12.14 -32.05 4.78
CA PRO A 225 13.47 -32.43 5.29
C PRO A 225 14.54 -31.38 5.02
N ARG A 226 15.57 -31.36 5.85
CA ARG A 226 16.75 -30.51 5.62
C ARG A 226 17.43 -30.89 4.30
N GLY A 227 17.80 -29.86 3.51
CA GLY A 227 18.46 -30.08 2.22
C GLY A 227 17.54 -30.48 1.07
N SER A 228 16.22 -30.59 1.31
CA SER A 228 15.25 -30.84 0.24
C SER A 228 15.34 -29.76 -0.86
N PRO A 229 15.25 -30.13 -2.14
CA PRO A 229 15.11 -29.17 -3.23
C PRO A 229 13.75 -28.45 -3.23
N GLU A 230 12.79 -28.96 -2.48
CA GLU A 230 11.45 -28.38 -2.36
C GLU A 230 11.49 -26.99 -1.71
N VAL A 231 10.63 -26.11 -2.20
CA VAL A 231 10.51 -24.74 -1.70
C VAL A 231 9.22 -24.62 -0.88
N LEU A 232 9.38 -24.43 0.43
CA LEU A 232 8.26 -24.13 1.31
C LEU A 232 7.72 -22.73 1.00
N ASN A 233 6.39 -22.61 1.03
CA ASN A 233 5.73 -21.32 0.96
C ASN A 233 5.38 -20.84 2.37
N ILE A 234 5.43 -19.54 2.60
CA ILE A 234 4.87 -18.96 3.82
C ILE A 234 3.35 -18.99 3.74
N HIS A 235 2.69 -19.38 4.83
CA HIS A 235 1.25 -19.25 4.97
C HIS A 235 0.92 -17.90 5.56
N ARG A 236 0.00 -17.17 4.91
CA ARG A 236 -0.43 -15.86 5.36
C ARG A 236 -1.09 -15.97 6.72
N VAL A 237 -0.63 -15.19 7.69
CA VAL A 237 -1.35 -15.01 8.95
C VAL A 237 -2.46 -14.00 8.68
N LEU A 238 -3.68 -14.49 8.53
CA LEU A 238 -4.86 -13.62 8.55
C LEU A 238 -4.92 -13.03 9.96
N ARG A 239 -4.78 -11.72 10.08
CA ARG A 239 -5.12 -11.03 11.34
C ARG A 239 -6.64 -11.11 11.47
N GLU A 240 -7.09 -11.70 12.55
CA GLU A 240 -8.45 -11.62 13.03
C GLU A 240 -8.84 -10.17 13.35
#